data_9c297ab4474f5d92ebe469172bb3f9bc
#
_entry.id   9c297ab4474f5d92ebe469172bb3f9bc
#
_cell.length_a   1.000
_cell.length_b   1.000
_cell.length_c   1.000
_cell.angle_alpha   90.00
_cell.angle_beta   90.00
_cell.angle_gamma   90.00
#
_symmetry.space_group_name_H-M   'P 1'
#
loop_
_entity.id
_entity.type
_entity.pdbx_description
1 polymer ?
#
loop_
_entity_poly.entity_id
_entity_poly.type
_entity_poly.pdbx_seq_one_letter_code
_entity_poly.pdbx_strand_id
1 'polypeptide(L)'
;MKHLILLLSIIACCSCSVRKRCVEPDITLPDQIVAEVDADSTCVADIHWAEIFTDPLLQNLINKTLEQNKDLLTASARVQELAKLHRMVKADYAPAIGANGYIEHETHNLTADDQTLDLEVAAKLTLAWEVDFFGRIRWAQKEAIANYLKTAEGQKALQMTLIADVATAYFELMALDNELDIISHTLETRQEDLNKARLRFEGGMTSEIPYQQAQVEYASTAVLIPALQRKIEIKENEIALLTGEMPTTINRSKIHEYQLAIDTMMIGLPSDLIKRRPDISSAEQSLKAKMAKAGYAWAEQFPRFVINLEGGFEDYDFTGFFNAPLTYTIGELTAPLFAFGKRKAKYDAAIKAYDAERYQYEKKVLQAFSEVNNAVISYSSANKQAELMENLKNAAKKYLDLAQVQHINGQINYIDVLDAQRSYLNAEIDLSDAIRDKYIALIELYKSLGGGWQKE
;
A
#
# COMPACT_ATOMS: atom_id res chain seq x y z
N MET A 1 -37.25 -43.17 0.15
CA MET A 1 -35.92 -43.11 -0.47
C MET A 1 -35.88 -42.40 -1.81
N LYS A 2 -36.75 -42.80 -2.81
CA LYS A 2 -36.73 -42.15 -4.17
C LYS A 2 -36.98 -40.63 -4.13
N HIS A 3 -37.90 -40.14 -3.29
CA HIS A 3 -38.17 -38.68 -3.16
C HIS A 3 -37.06 -37.92 -2.48
N LEU A 4 -36.31 -38.56 -1.55
CA LEU A 4 -35.14 -37.97 -0.87
C LEU A 4 -33.96 -37.80 -1.85
N ILE A 5 -33.75 -38.79 -2.75
CA ILE A 5 -32.72 -38.75 -3.80
C ILE A 5 -33.05 -37.69 -4.85
N LEU A 6 -34.34 -37.55 -5.19
CA LEU A 6 -34.77 -36.50 -6.10
C LEU A 6 -34.57 -35.08 -5.51
N LEU A 7 -34.86 -34.92 -4.23
CA LEU A 7 -34.59 -33.65 -3.49
C LEU A 7 -33.11 -33.34 -3.42
N LEU A 8 -32.26 -34.33 -3.14
CA LEU A 8 -30.79 -34.17 -3.11
C LEU A 8 -30.22 -33.82 -4.51
N SER A 9 -30.75 -34.40 -5.57
CA SER A 9 -30.30 -34.09 -6.95
C SER A 9 -30.72 -32.68 -7.42
N ILE A 10 -31.87 -32.18 -7.00
CA ILE A 10 -32.30 -30.79 -7.24
C ILE A 10 -31.40 -29.80 -6.50
N ILE A 11 -31.02 -30.12 -5.28
CA ILE A 11 -30.10 -29.31 -4.46
C ILE A 11 -28.70 -29.23 -5.09
N ALA A 12 -28.19 -30.33 -5.66
CA ALA A 12 -26.88 -30.35 -6.30
C ALA A 12 -26.85 -29.49 -7.59
N CYS A 13 -27.94 -29.39 -8.35
CA CYS A 13 -28.05 -28.59 -9.57
C CYS A 13 -28.12 -27.06 -9.26
N CYS A 14 -28.58 -26.65 -8.10
CA CYS A 14 -28.70 -25.24 -7.73
C CYS A 14 -27.36 -24.55 -7.41
N SER A 15 -26.32 -25.28 -7.02
CA SER A 15 -25.01 -24.74 -6.66
C SER A 15 -24.26 -24.05 -7.83
N CYS A 16 -24.59 -24.38 -9.08
CA CYS A 16 -23.92 -23.87 -10.28
C CYS A 16 -24.39 -22.49 -10.77
N SER A 17 -25.47 -21.92 -10.23
CA SER A 17 -26.12 -20.75 -10.85
C SER A 17 -25.40 -19.42 -10.61
N VAL A 18 -24.74 -19.24 -9.46
CA VAL A 18 -24.01 -18.00 -9.14
C VAL A 18 -22.75 -17.86 -9.99
N ARG A 19 -21.99 -18.96 -10.15
CA ARG A 19 -20.76 -18.99 -10.94
C ARG A 19 -20.97 -18.69 -12.42
N LYS A 20 -22.12 -19.02 -12.97
CA LYS A 20 -22.47 -18.72 -14.37
C LYS A 20 -22.76 -17.24 -14.63
N ARG A 21 -23.16 -16.46 -13.61
CA ARG A 21 -23.43 -15.02 -13.74
C ARG A 21 -22.25 -14.12 -13.41
N CYS A 22 -21.29 -14.61 -12.60
CA CYS A 22 -20.04 -13.93 -12.35
C CYS A 22 -19.06 -14.29 -13.47
N VAL A 23 -18.94 -13.43 -14.45
CA VAL A 23 -18.04 -13.61 -15.60
C VAL A 23 -16.61 -13.44 -15.10
N GLU A 24 -15.71 -14.38 -15.43
CA GLU A 24 -14.30 -14.27 -15.07
C GLU A 24 -13.64 -13.08 -15.79
N PRO A 25 -12.59 -12.46 -15.19
CA PRO A 25 -11.85 -11.39 -15.84
C PRO A 25 -11.25 -11.87 -17.16
N ASP A 26 -11.39 -11.06 -18.21
CA ASP A 26 -10.78 -11.29 -19.51
C ASP A 26 -9.50 -10.43 -19.62
N ILE A 27 -8.38 -11.03 -19.27
CA ILE A 27 -7.07 -10.35 -19.28
C ILE A 27 -6.16 -11.11 -20.21
N THR A 28 -5.92 -10.53 -21.39
CA THR A 28 -4.91 -11.01 -22.33
C THR A 28 -3.55 -10.41 -21.90
N LEU A 29 -2.66 -11.25 -21.41
CA LEU A 29 -1.31 -10.81 -21.04
C LEU A 29 -0.45 -10.66 -22.30
N PRO A 30 0.43 -9.64 -22.36
CA PRO A 30 1.42 -9.54 -23.41
C PRO A 30 2.47 -10.63 -23.27
N ASP A 31 3.10 -11.03 -24.36
CA ASP A 31 4.18 -12.04 -24.36
C ASP A 31 5.44 -11.54 -23.63
N GLN A 32 5.68 -10.22 -23.64
CA GLN A 32 6.79 -9.55 -22.97
C GLN A 32 6.34 -8.28 -22.29
N ILE A 33 6.93 -7.93 -21.14
CA ILE A 33 6.66 -6.65 -20.44
C ILE A 33 7.26 -5.48 -21.22
N VAL A 34 8.48 -5.66 -21.74
CA VAL A 34 9.21 -4.70 -22.56
C VAL A 34 9.87 -5.46 -23.72
N ALA A 35 9.79 -4.92 -24.92
CA ALA A 35 10.20 -5.60 -26.17
C ALA A 35 11.70 -5.95 -26.31
N GLU A 36 12.56 -5.44 -25.42
CA GLU A 36 14.03 -5.51 -25.56
C GLU A 36 14.76 -6.27 -24.46
N VAL A 37 14.04 -6.94 -23.54
CA VAL A 37 14.66 -7.63 -22.39
C VAL A 37 14.42 -9.13 -22.48
N ASP A 38 15.50 -9.90 -22.43
CA ASP A 38 15.48 -11.37 -22.44
C ASP A 38 14.68 -11.95 -21.28
N ALA A 39 13.71 -12.79 -21.62
CA ALA A 39 12.72 -13.38 -20.69
C ALA A 39 13.28 -14.42 -19.71
N ASP A 40 14.58 -14.71 -19.77
CA ASP A 40 15.23 -15.86 -19.09
C ASP A 40 16.07 -15.44 -17.86
N SER A 41 15.99 -14.19 -17.43
CA SER A 41 16.79 -13.67 -16.32
C SER A 41 16.02 -13.67 -14.99
N THR A 42 16.73 -13.91 -13.89
CA THR A 42 16.22 -13.68 -12.53
C THR A 42 15.70 -12.24 -12.42
N CYS A 43 14.54 -12.06 -11.76
CA CYS A 43 13.94 -10.73 -11.61
C CYS A 43 14.59 -9.98 -10.44
N VAL A 44 14.87 -8.68 -10.63
CA VAL A 44 15.35 -7.79 -9.54
C VAL A 44 14.42 -7.84 -8.33
N ALA A 45 13.12 -8.03 -8.54
CA ALA A 45 12.14 -8.16 -7.46
C ALA A 45 12.31 -9.45 -6.62
N ASP A 46 13.07 -10.43 -7.06
CA ASP A 46 13.38 -11.64 -6.27
C ASP A 46 14.53 -11.42 -5.28
N ILE A 47 15.27 -10.33 -5.44
CA ILE A 47 16.37 -9.95 -4.56
C ILE A 47 15.79 -9.24 -3.33
N HIS A 48 16.27 -9.61 -2.15
CA HIS A 48 15.83 -8.94 -0.93
C HIS A 48 16.30 -7.48 -0.92
N TRP A 49 15.48 -6.56 -0.44
CA TRP A 49 15.77 -5.12 -0.44
C TRP A 49 17.10 -4.77 0.26
N ALA A 50 17.51 -5.53 1.28
CA ALA A 50 18.77 -5.32 1.98
C ALA A 50 20.02 -5.67 1.14
N GLU A 51 19.85 -6.47 0.10
CA GLU A 51 20.93 -6.77 -0.85
C GLU A 51 21.03 -5.68 -1.93
N ILE A 52 19.93 -5.00 -2.21
CA ILE A 52 19.88 -3.87 -3.16
C ILE A 52 20.40 -2.60 -2.49
N PHE A 53 19.91 -2.31 -1.29
CA PHE A 53 20.30 -1.14 -0.50
C PHE A 53 21.39 -1.51 0.50
N THR A 54 22.64 -1.44 0.06
CA THR A 54 23.81 -1.91 0.84
C THR A 54 24.25 -0.94 1.95
N ASP A 55 23.71 0.29 2.01
CA ASP A 55 24.01 1.26 3.05
C ASP A 55 23.41 0.84 4.40
N PRO A 56 24.23 0.58 5.44
CA PRO A 56 23.74 0.18 6.75
C PRO A 56 22.85 1.22 7.43
N LEU A 57 23.05 2.53 7.12
CA LEU A 57 22.23 3.60 7.67
C LEU A 57 20.83 3.58 7.06
N LEU A 58 20.73 3.39 5.74
CA LEU A 58 19.47 3.22 5.06
C LEU A 58 18.75 1.94 5.51
N GLN A 59 19.47 0.83 5.62
CA GLN A 59 18.89 -0.43 6.13
C GLN A 59 18.30 -0.27 7.53
N ASN A 60 18.98 0.45 8.41
CA ASN A 60 18.47 0.75 9.75
C ASN A 60 17.19 1.59 9.71
N LEU A 61 17.11 2.62 8.86
CA LEU A 61 15.91 3.44 8.67
C LEU A 61 14.73 2.61 8.14
N ILE A 62 14.98 1.73 7.16
CA ILE A 62 13.96 0.83 6.61
C ILE A 62 13.46 -0.12 7.71
N ASN A 63 14.34 -0.79 8.44
CA ASN A 63 13.96 -1.70 9.53
C ASN A 63 13.14 -0.97 10.60
N LYS A 64 13.56 0.21 10.99
CA LYS A 64 12.84 1.05 11.96
C LYS A 64 11.45 1.43 11.46
N THR A 65 11.32 1.77 10.17
CA THR A 65 10.03 2.04 9.54
C THR A 65 9.12 0.80 9.57
N LEU A 66 9.65 -0.36 9.24
CA LEU A 66 8.89 -1.61 9.27
C LEU A 66 8.41 -1.99 10.68
N GLU A 67 9.14 -1.60 11.72
CA GLU A 67 8.77 -1.89 13.11
C GLU A 67 7.85 -0.82 13.73
N GLN A 68 8.03 0.46 13.39
CA GLN A 68 7.46 1.56 14.17
C GLN A 68 6.50 2.46 13.39
N ASN A 69 6.44 2.37 12.06
CA ASN A 69 5.56 3.19 11.24
C ASN A 69 4.09 2.98 11.62
N LYS A 70 3.38 4.09 11.89
CA LYS A 70 2.02 4.04 12.44
C LYS A 70 0.99 3.54 11.45
N ASP A 71 1.20 3.77 10.16
CA ASP A 71 0.30 3.26 9.11
C ASP A 71 0.45 1.75 8.96
N LEU A 72 1.68 1.22 9.04
CA LEU A 72 1.93 -0.23 8.99
C LEU A 72 1.40 -0.94 10.24
N LEU A 73 1.57 -0.35 11.42
CA LEU A 73 0.97 -0.87 12.68
C LEU A 73 -0.56 -0.85 12.61
N THR A 74 -1.15 0.22 12.05
CA THR A 74 -2.60 0.32 11.84
C THR A 74 -3.08 -0.75 10.86
N ALA A 75 -2.37 -0.96 9.75
CA ALA A 75 -2.68 -2.03 8.80
C ALA A 75 -2.60 -3.42 9.46
N SER A 76 -1.57 -3.67 10.27
CA SER A 76 -1.42 -4.91 11.04
C SER A 76 -2.58 -5.16 12.01
N ALA A 77 -3.01 -4.12 12.74
CA ALA A 77 -4.17 -4.20 13.63
C ALA A 77 -5.47 -4.54 12.87
N ARG A 78 -5.68 -3.93 11.68
CA ARG A 78 -6.83 -4.23 10.81
C ARG A 78 -6.81 -5.66 10.27
N VAL A 79 -5.64 -6.20 9.92
CA VAL A 79 -5.49 -7.61 9.54
C VAL A 79 -5.91 -8.52 10.69
N GLN A 80 -5.48 -8.22 11.92
CA GLN A 80 -5.86 -8.99 13.11
C GLN A 80 -7.36 -8.88 13.40
N GLU A 81 -7.95 -7.69 13.27
CA GLU A 81 -9.40 -7.47 13.40
C GLU A 81 -10.17 -8.36 12.44
N LEU A 82 -9.85 -8.33 11.14
CA LEU A 82 -10.54 -9.13 10.12
C LEU A 82 -10.31 -10.65 10.32
N ALA A 83 -9.16 -11.05 10.84
CA ALA A 83 -8.94 -12.44 11.23
C ALA A 83 -9.90 -12.88 12.35
N LYS A 84 -10.20 -12.01 13.33
CA LYS A 84 -11.20 -12.28 14.37
C LYS A 84 -12.62 -12.28 13.83
N LEU A 85 -12.96 -11.33 12.96
CA LEU A 85 -14.26 -11.28 12.27
C LEU A 85 -14.50 -12.54 11.42
N HIS A 86 -13.48 -13.00 10.68
CA HIS A 86 -13.56 -14.28 9.96
C HIS A 86 -13.83 -15.44 10.92
N ARG A 87 -13.17 -15.49 12.08
CA ARG A 87 -13.43 -16.54 13.10
C ARG A 87 -14.86 -16.45 13.65
N MET A 88 -15.39 -15.23 13.83
CA MET A 88 -16.78 -15.00 14.26
C MET A 88 -17.76 -15.60 13.23
N VAL A 89 -17.62 -15.25 11.96
CA VAL A 89 -18.47 -15.80 10.89
C VAL A 89 -18.32 -17.31 10.74
N LYS A 90 -17.11 -17.86 11.00
CA LYS A 90 -16.89 -19.31 11.01
C LYS A 90 -17.63 -19.99 12.15
N ALA A 91 -17.82 -19.33 13.28
CA ALA A 91 -18.56 -19.88 14.43
C ALA A 91 -20.05 -20.09 14.11
N ASP A 92 -20.63 -19.38 13.12
CA ASP A 92 -22.03 -19.58 12.70
C ASP A 92 -22.31 -20.98 12.13
N TYR A 93 -21.28 -21.78 11.84
CA TYR A 93 -21.47 -23.22 11.54
C TYR A 93 -21.79 -24.08 12.74
N ALA A 94 -21.40 -23.63 13.92
CA ALA A 94 -21.67 -24.37 15.17
C ALA A 94 -23.02 -23.94 15.73
N PRO A 95 -23.69 -24.85 16.50
CA PRO A 95 -24.88 -24.44 17.22
C PRO A 95 -24.57 -23.40 18.29
N ALA A 96 -25.44 -22.40 18.39
CA ALA A 96 -25.42 -21.44 19.49
C ALA A 96 -26.12 -22.00 20.71
N ILE A 97 -25.45 -21.93 21.88
CA ILE A 97 -26.02 -22.36 23.16
C ILE A 97 -26.26 -21.09 23.97
N GLY A 98 -27.49 -20.95 24.44
CA GLY A 98 -27.92 -19.85 25.29
C GLY A 98 -28.61 -20.34 26.55
N ALA A 99 -28.76 -19.48 27.54
CA ALA A 99 -29.62 -19.65 28.67
C ALA A 99 -30.65 -18.51 28.70
N ASN A 100 -31.90 -18.85 28.89
CA ASN A 100 -32.99 -17.91 29.02
C ASN A 100 -33.73 -18.15 30.32
N GLY A 101 -34.00 -17.13 31.10
CA GLY A 101 -34.85 -17.17 32.26
C GLY A 101 -35.78 -15.98 32.21
N TYR A 102 -37.07 -16.24 32.46
CA TYR A 102 -38.05 -15.17 32.53
C TYR A 102 -39.08 -15.44 33.62
N ILE A 103 -39.69 -14.37 34.07
CA ILE A 103 -40.87 -14.39 34.92
C ILE A 103 -41.89 -13.54 34.17
N GLU A 104 -42.94 -14.19 33.73
CA GLU A 104 -44.04 -13.51 33.00
C GLU A 104 -45.25 -13.45 33.91
N HIS A 105 -45.89 -12.30 33.96
CA HIS A 105 -47.09 -12.06 34.69
C HIS A 105 -48.14 -11.54 33.71
N GLU A 106 -49.09 -12.39 33.35
CA GLU A 106 -50.18 -12.06 32.45
C GLU A 106 -51.49 -11.87 33.21
N THR A 107 -52.19 -10.80 32.95
CA THR A 107 -53.52 -10.51 33.53
C THR A 107 -54.54 -10.52 32.43
N HIS A 108 -55.33 -11.55 32.34
CA HIS A 108 -56.46 -11.63 31.42
C HIS A 108 -57.71 -10.98 32.06
N ASN A 109 -58.21 -9.92 31.45
CA ASN A 109 -59.42 -9.23 31.89
C ASN A 109 -60.54 -9.42 30.84
N LEU A 110 -61.20 -10.59 30.92
CA LEU A 110 -62.27 -10.94 29.97
C LEU A 110 -63.64 -10.42 30.38
N THR A 111 -63.92 -10.28 31.69
CA THR A 111 -65.10 -9.63 32.29
C THR A 111 -64.76 -9.28 33.74
N ALA A 112 -65.54 -8.37 34.37
CA ALA A 112 -65.21 -7.83 35.70
C ALA A 112 -65.21 -8.84 36.87
N ASP A 113 -65.63 -10.09 36.65
CA ASP A 113 -65.71 -11.15 37.65
C ASP A 113 -64.72 -12.28 37.51
N ASP A 114 -63.86 -12.31 36.44
CA ASP A 114 -62.96 -13.41 36.19
C ASP A 114 -61.54 -12.89 35.86
N GLN A 115 -60.82 -12.44 36.88
CA GLN A 115 -59.39 -12.12 36.77
C GLN A 115 -58.58 -13.41 37.00
N THR A 116 -58.01 -13.99 35.94
CA THR A 116 -56.98 -15.01 36.08
C THR A 116 -55.61 -14.37 36.09
N LEU A 117 -54.87 -14.57 37.15
CA LEU A 117 -53.49 -14.19 37.33
C LEU A 117 -52.65 -15.40 36.93
N ASP A 118 -52.05 -15.38 35.75
CA ASP A 118 -51.12 -16.40 35.30
C ASP A 118 -49.71 -15.90 35.53
N LEU A 119 -49.01 -16.51 36.47
CA LEU A 119 -47.58 -16.33 36.69
C LEU A 119 -46.87 -17.49 36.00
N GLU A 120 -45.95 -17.18 35.09
CA GLU A 120 -45.08 -18.19 34.48
C GLU A 120 -43.63 -17.91 34.87
N VAL A 121 -42.94 -18.90 35.36
CA VAL A 121 -41.52 -18.85 35.72
C VAL A 121 -40.79 -19.88 34.89
N ALA A 122 -39.78 -19.47 34.13
CA ALA A 122 -39.00 -20.38 33.31
C ALA A 122 -37.51 -20.17 33.45
N ALA A 123 -36.73 -21.25 33.41
CA ALA A 123 -35.29 -21.26 33.22
C ALA A 123 -34.94 -22.36 32.23
N LYS A 124 -34.48 -21.94 31.02
CA LYS A 124 -34.29 -22.83 29.89
C LYS A 124 -32.86 -22.68 29.34
N LEU A 125 -32.26 -23.81 28.96
CA LEU A 125 -31.10 -23.84 28.06
C LEU A 125 -31.63 -23.99 26.63
N THR A 126 -31.12 -23.16 25.74
CA THR A 126 -31.51 -23.17 24.34
C THR A 126 -30.31 -23.53 23.48
N LEU A 127 -30.50 -24.33 22.44
CA LEU A 127 -29.55 -24.61 21.39
C LEU A 127 -30.22 -24.28 20.08
N ALA A 128 -29.62 -23.36 19.33
CA ALA A 128 -30.09 -22.96 17.98
C ALA A 128 -29.02 -23.28 16.96
N TRP A 129 -29.38 -24.01 15.90
CA TRP A 129 -28.46 -24.40 14.84
C TRP A 129 -29.10 -24.22 13.46
N GLU A 130 -28.50 -23.37 12.64
CA GLU A 130 -28.91 -23.24 11.24
C GLU A 130 -28.16 -24.23 10.34
N VAL A 131 -28.92 -25.11 9.66
CA VAL A 131 -28.38 -26.09 8.73
C VAL A 131 -28.21 -25.40 7.37
N ASP A 132 -26.97 -25.28 6.90
CA ASP A 132 -26.59 -24.49 5.70
C ASP A 132 -26.86 -25.26 4.37
N PHE A 133 -28.11 -25.57 4.07
CA PHE A 133 -28.50 -26.29 2.85
C PHE A 133 -28.17 -25.52 1.56
N PHE A 134 -28.43 -24.20 1.55
CA PHE A 134 -28.25 -23.36 0.36
C PHE A 134 -26.93 -22.60 0.39
N GLY A 135 -26.07 -22.82 1.37
CA GLY A 135 -24.74 -22.27 1.43
C GLY A 135 -24.68 -20.80 1.89
N ARG A 136 -25.68 -20.29 2.61
CA ARG A 136 -25.71 -18.92 3.12
C ARG A 136 -24.50 -18.63 4.03
N ILE A 137 -24.29 -19.50 5.03
CA ILE A 137 -23.17 -19.40 5.97
C ILE A 137 -21.84 -19.62 5.23
N ARG A 138 -21.81 -20.58 4.30
CA ARG A 138 -20.63 -20.86 3.47
C ARG A 138 -20.22 -19.67 2.63
N TRP A 139 -21.17 -18.96 2.03
CA TRP A 139 -20.87 -17.75 1.25
C TRP A 139 -20.44 -16.58 2.13
N ALA A 140 -21.07 -16.41 3.31
CA ALA A 140 -20.63 -15.41 4.30
C ALA A 140 -19.18 -15.66 4.76
N GLN A 141 -18.81 -16.93 5.02
CA GLN A 141 -17.44 -17.29 5.37
C GLN A 141 -16.46 -17.02 4.21
N LYS A 142 -16.83 -17.32 2.97
CA LYS A 142 -16.00 -17.00 1.79
C LYS A 142 -15.79 -15.51 1.62
N GLU A 143 -16.82 -14.69 1.90
CA GLU A 143 -16.70 -13.24 1.90
C GLU A 143 -15.73 -12.77 3.00
N ALA A 144 -15.89 -13.28 4.22
CA ALA A 144 -15.06 -12.90 5.37
C ALA A 144 -13.58 -13.27 5.17
N ILE A 145 -13.28 -14.49 4.66
CA ILE A 145 -11.89 -14.89 4.39
C ILE A 145 -11.28 -14.09 3.25
N ALA A 146 -12.05 -13.77 2.19
CA ALA A 146 -11.56 -12.95 1.09
C ALA A 146 -11.26 -11.52 1.55
N ASN A 147 -12.08 -10.93 2.42
CA ASN A 147 -11.82 -9.62 3.02
C ASN A 147 -10.59 -9.63 3.94
N TYR A 148 -10.38 -10.70 4.71
CA TYR A 148 -9.16 -10.89 5.50
C TYR A 148 -7.91 -10.94 4.61
N LEU A 149 -7.92 -11.80 3.58
CA LEU A 149 -6.79 -11.94 2.65
C LEU A 149 -6.52 -10.66 1.87
N LYS A 150 -7.57 -9.96 1.39
CA LYS A 150 -7.45 -8.63 0.78
C LYS A 150 -6.66 -7.67 1.65
N THR A 151 -6.98 -7.61 2.94
CA THR A 151 -6.31 -6.67 3.87
C THR A 151 -4.90 -7.12 4.19
N ALA A 152 -4.64 -8.43 4.29
CA ALA A 152 -3.29 -8.98 4.47
C ALA A 152 -2.38 -8.66 3.27
N GLU A 153 -2.88 -8.82 2.04
CA GLU A 153 -2.14 -8.43 0.83
C GLU A 153 -1.98 -6.91 0.74
N GLY A 154 -2.98 -6.12 1.16
CA GLY A 154 -2.87 -4.68 1.28
C GLY A 154 -1.80 -4.21 2.27
N GLN A 155 -1.59 -4.94 3.37
CA GLN A 155 -0.49 -4.68 4.31
C GLN A 155 0.89 -4.90 3.66
N LYS A 156 1.06 -5.97 2.88
CA LYS A 156 2.30 -6.21 2.12
C LYS A 156 2.56 -5.11 1.08
N ALA A 157 1.52 -4.67 0.38
CA ALA A 157 1.62 -3.57 -0.58
C ALA A 157 2.04 -2.25 0.11
N LEU A 158 1.53 -1.98 1.32
CA LEU A 158 1.96 -0.84 2.12
C LEU A 158 3.42 -0.98 2.57
N GLN A 159 3.84 -2.17 3.01
CA GLN A 159 5.25 -2.43 3.37
C GLN A 159 6.20 -2.14 2.20
N MET A 160 5.89 -2.65 1.01
CA MET A 160 6.64 -2.39 -0.21
C MET A 160 6.72 -0.88 -0.52
N THR A 161 5.60 -0.17 -0.36
CA THR A 161 5.54 1.27 -0.58
C THR A 161 6.41 2.04 0.42
N LEU A 162 6.32 1.71 1.72
CA LEU A 162 7.11 2.37 2.77
C LEU A 162 8.62 2.16 2.60
N ILE A 163 9.06 0.97 2.17
CA ILE A 163 10.47 0.71 1.85
C ILE A 163 10.94 1.64 0.72
N ALA A 164 10.14 1.75 -0.34
CA ALA A 164 10.46 2.63 -1.46
C ALA A 164 10.46 4.11 -1.05
N ASP A 165 9.49 4.54 -0.27
CA ASP A 165 9.35 5.94 0.16
C ASP A 165 10.51 6.37 1.07
N VAL A 166 10.93 5.50 2.02
CA VAL A 166 12.10 5.76 2.88
C VAL A 166 13.39 5.81 2.05
N ALA A 167 13.58 4.86 1.13
CA ALA A 167 14.76 4.85 0.28
C ALA A 167 14.80 6.10 -0.64
N THR A 168 13.68 6.49 -1.23
CA THR A 168 13.57 7.70 -2.05
C THR A 168 13.91 8.95 -1.23
N ALA A 169 13.29 9.14 -0.07
CA ALA A 169 13.55 10.29 0.80
C ALA A 169 15.01 10.34 1.28
N TYR A 170 15.63 9.18 1.51
CA TYR A 170 17.04 9.08 1.88
C TYR A 170 17.98 9.55 0.77
N PHE A 171 17.79 9.09 -0.48
CA PHE A 171 18.61 9.53 -1.60
C PHE A 171 18.38 11.01 -1.96
N GLU A 172 17.16 11.51 -1.82
CA GLU A 172 16.86 12.94 -1.95
C GLU A 172 17.61 13.76 -0.89
N LEU A 173 17.64 13.29 0.36
CA LEU A 173 18.37 13.94 1.44
C LEU A 173 19.88 13.95 1.19
N MET A 174 20.44 12.83 0.72
CA MET A 174 21.86 12.74 0.35
C MET A 174 22.22 13.70 -0.82
N ALA A 175 21.33 13.87 -1.79
CA ALA A 175 21.54 14.80 -2.89
C ALA A 175 21.50 16.26 -2.42
N LEU A 176 20.60 16.61 -1.50
CA LEU A 176 20.54 17.94 -0.90
C LEU A 176 21.79 18.28 -0.10
N ASP A 177 22.35 17.32 0.62
CA ASP A 177 23.64 17.52 1.33
C ASP A 177 24.78 17.75 0.33
N ASN A 178 24.82 16.97 -0.72
CA ASN A 178 25.83 17.14 -1.76
C ASN A 178 25.72 18.50 -2.47
N GLU A 179 24.49 18.95 -2.76
CA GLU A 179 24.23 20.29 -3.29
C GLU A 179 24.70 21.37 -2.30
N LEU A 180 24.46 21.20 -1.00
CA LEU A 180 24.93 22.13 0.03
C LEU A 180 26.46 22.16 0.12
N ASP A 181 27.14 21.00 0.03
CA ASP A 181 28.60 20.91 0.01
C ASP A 181 29.19 21.63 -1.21
N ILE A 182 28.63 21.42 -2.41
CA ILE A 182 29.03 22.08 -3.66
C ILE A 182 28.89 23.60 -3.54
N ILE A 183 27.73 24.08 -3.09
CA ILE A 183 27.45 25.51 -2.96
C ILE A 183 28.30 26.14 -1.88
N SER A 184 28.56 25.48 -0.76
CA SER A 184 29.42 25.97 0.30
C SER A 184 30.86 26.13 -0.16
N HIS A 185 31.40 25.14 -0.87
CA HIS A 185 32.74 25.22 -1.46
C HIS A 185 32.85 26.34 -2.53
N THR A 186 31.80 26.47 -3.37
CA THR A 186 31.73 27.56 -4.36
C THR A 186 31.70 28.93 -3.69
N LEU A 187 30.97 29.06 -2.55
CA LEU A 187 30.90 30.31 -1.79
C LEU A 187 32.28 30.71 -1.22
N GLU A 188 33.04 29.75 -0.71
CA GLU A 188 34.42 30.00 -0.25
C GLU A 188 35.30 30.52 -1.38
N THR A 189 35.26 29.88 -2.56
CA THR A 189 36.00 30.32 -3.76
C THR A 189 35.59 31.73 -4.20
N ARG A 190 34.27 32.01 -4.20
CA ARG A 190 33.72 33.33 -4.56
C ARG A 190 34.10 34.41 -3.55
N GLN A 191 34.21 34.08 -2.26
CA GLN A 191 34.70 35.00 -1.24
C GLN A 191 36.17 35.38 -1.46
N GLU A 192 37.01 34.43 -1.87
CA GLU A 192 38.39 34.71 -2.23
C GLU A 192 38.48 35.60 -3.46
N ASP A 193 37.70 35.31 -4.50
CA ASP A 193 37.69 36.10 -5.72
C ASP A 193 37.18 37.53 -5.47
N LEU A 194 36.16 37.70 -4.62
CA LEU A 194 35.67 38.99 -4.17
C LEU A 194 36.77 39.81 -3.48
N ASN A 195 37.53 39.17 -2.59
CA ASN A 195 38.64 39.81 -1.89
C ASN A 195 39.75 40.24 -2.86
N LYS A 196 40.11 39.39 -3.83
CA LYS A 196 41.08 39.71 -4.89
C LYS A 196 40.60 40.87 -5.77
N ALA A 197 39.36 40.88 -6.17
CA ALA A 197 38.76 41.94 -6.97
C ALA A 197 38.73 43.28 -6.24
N ARG A 198 38.39 43.27 -4.92
CA ARG A 198 38.43 44.43 -4.05
C ARG A 198 39.83 45.05 -3.96
N LEU A 199 40.84 44.25 -3.63
CA LEU A 199 42.23 44.71 -3.53
C LEU A 199 42.76 45.30 -4.81
N ARG A 200 42.40 44.77 -5.98
CA ARG A 200 42.77 45.29 -7.31
C ARG A 200 42.11 46.64 -7.55
N PHE A 201 40.86 46.81 -7.17
CA PHE A 201 40.13 48.09 -7.33
C PHE A 201 40.71 49.15 -6.39
N GLU A 202 40.88 48.84 -5.09
CA GLU A 202 41.46 49.76 -4.11
C GLU A 202 42.90 50.17 -4.47
N GLY A 203 43.66 49.25 -5.07
CA GLY A 203 45.00 49.51 -5.58
C GLY A 203 45.06 50.26 -6.92
N GLY A 204 43.90 50.65 -7.51
CA GLY A 204 43.80 51.35 -8.78
C GLY A 204 44.19 50.52 -10.02
N MET A 205 44.26 49.19 -9.90
CA MET A 205 44.70 48.30 -10.97
C MET A 205 43.55 47.94 -11.92
N THR A 206 42.29 48.08 -11.47
CA THR A 206 41.08 47.78 -12.28
C THR A 206 39.98 48.79 -12.04
N SER A 207 38.98 48.87 -12.92
CA SER A 207 37.76 49.61 -12.65
C SER A 207 36.92 48.93 -11.56
N GLU A 208 35.90 49.62 -11.04
CA GLU A 208 35.00 49.10 -10.02
C GLU A 208 34.12 47.90 -10.51
N ILE A 209 33.88 47.78 -11.83
CA ILE A 209 32.97 46.79 -12.41
C ILE A 209 33.31 45.35 -12.00
N PRO A 210 34.54 44.84 -12.12
CA PRO A 210 34.91 43.50 -11.69
C PRO A 210 34.65 43.23 -10.17
N TYR A 211 34.86 44.25 -9.32
CA TYR A 211 34.54 44.14 -7.90
C TYR A 211 33.04 43.98 -7.65
N GLN A 212 32.21 44.80 -8.30
CA GLN A 212 30.76 44.71 -8.20
C GLN A 212 30.23 43.38 -8.76
N GLN A 213 30.80 42.89 -9.87
CA GLN A 213 30.46 41.55 -10.40
C GLN A 213 30.78 40.44 -9.40
N ALA A 214 31.95 40.44 -8.79
CA ALA A 214 32.33 39.46 -7.76
C ALA A 214 31.41 39.53 -6.55
N GLN A 215 30.97 40.74 -6.16
CA GLN A 215 30.02 40.91 -5.04
C GLN A 215 28.65 40.33 -5.37
N VAL A 216 28.14 40.49 -6.61
CA VAL A 216 26.90 39.87 -7.06
C VAL A 216 26.99 38.35 -7.04
N GLU A 217 28.10 37.78 -7.54
CA GLU A 217 28.29 36.33 -7.55
C GLU A 217 28.35 35.73 -6.14
N TYR A 218 29.06 36.38 -5.23
CA TYR A 218 29.11 35.96 -3.82
C TYR A 218 27.71 36.00 -3.17
N ALA A 219 27.01 37.14 -3.30
CA ALA A 219 25.69 37.31 -2.72
C ALA A 219 24.64 36.33 -3.27
N SER A 220 24.66 36.10 -4.61
CA SER A 220 23.74 35.17 -5.28
C SER A 220 23.95 33.71 -4.80
N THR A 221 25.20 33.32 -4.52
CA THR A 221 25.51 31.99 -3.99
C THR A 221 25.11 31.86 -2.52
N ALA A 222 25.43 32.90 -1.71
CA ALA A 222 25.09 32.89 -0.28
C ALA A 222 23.59 32.74 -0.02
N VAL A 223 22.73 33.31 -0.87
CA VAL A 223 21.25 33.20 -0.76
C VAL A 223 20.75 31.75 -0.93
N LEU A 224 21.49 30.88 -1.61
CA LEU A 224 21.07 29.48 -1.81
C LEU A 224 21.16 28.63 -0.55
N ILE A 225 22.13 28.93 0.34
CA ILE A 225 22.42 28.12 1.54
C ILE A 225 21.21 28.00 2.48
N PRO A 226 20.57 29.11 2.93
CA PRO A 226 19.41 29.00 3.84
C PRO A 226 18.22 28.25 3.20
N ALA A 227 18.06 28.36 1.88
CA ALA A 227 17.00 27.66 1.16
C ALA A 227 17.24 26.13 1.15
N LEU A 228 18.51 25.69 0.98
CA LEU A 228 18.89 24.29 1.05
C LEU A 228 18.81 23.73 2.45
N GLN A 229 19.30 24.43 3.45
CA GLN A 229 19.20 24.03 4.85
C GLN A 229 17.74 23.76 5.25
N ARG A 230 16.82 24.65 4.85
CA ARG A 230 15.39 24.44 5.05
C ARG A 230 14.88 23.19 4.37
N LYS A 231 15.30 22.90 3.10
CA LYS A 231 14.90 21.68 2.39
C LYS A 231 15.40 20.43 3.10
N ILE A 232 16.64 20.45 3.60
CA ILE A 232 17.25 19.36 4.37
C ILE A 232 16.44 19.08 5.63
N GLU A 233 16.16 20.09 6.45
CA GLU A 233 15.38 19.93 7.69
C GLU A 233 13.96 19.40 7.41
N ILE A 234 13.30 19.87 6.36
CA ILE A 234 11.98 19.36 5.95
C ILE A 234 12.08 17.89 5.54
N LYS A 235 13.13 17.49 4.80
CA LYS A 235 13.32 16.11 4.38
C LYS A 235 13.66 15.17 5.55
N GLU A 236 14.44 15.65 6.52
CA GLU A 236 14.67 14.93 7.78
C GLU A 236 13.38 14.70 8.56
N ASN A 237 12.49 15.69 8.63
CA ASN A 237 11.18 15.55 9.25
C ASN A 237 10.28 14.53 8.52
N GLU A 238 10.35 14.47 7.21
CA GLU A 238 9.64 13.47 6.41
C GLU A 238 10.12 12.05 6.73
N ILE A 239 11.44 11.83 6.78
CA ILE A 239 12.02 10.53 7.16
C ILE A 239 11.67 10.18 8.61
N ALA A 240 11.73 11.14 9.54
CA ALA A 240 11.34 10.93 10.93
C ALA A 240 9.87 10.48 11.04
N LEU A 241 8.97 11.08 10.25
CA LEU A 241 7.57 10.65 10.20
C LEU A 241 7.43 9.22 9.66
N LEU A 242 8.16 8.87 8.59
CA LEU A 242 8.16 7.52 8.02
C LEU A 242 8.68 6.48 9.01
N THR A 243 9.71 6.80 9.80
CA THR A 243 10.23 5.92 10.87
C THR A 243 9.37 5.93 12.14
N GLY A 244 8.32 6.77 12.20
CA GLY A 244 7.41 6.86 13.34
C GLY A 244 7.99 7.62 14.54
N GLU A 245 8.96 8.50 14.31
CA GLU A 245 9.64 9.31 15.32
C GLU A 245 9.22 10.78 15.29
N MET A 246 9.58 11.49 16.36
CA MET A 246 9.51 12.95 16.39
C MET A 246 10.61 13.55 15.50
N PRO A 247 10.46 14.79 15.01
CA PRO A 247 11.47 15.47 14.23
C PRO A 247 12.87 15.35 14.84
N THR A 248 13.81 14.84 14.06
CA THR A 248 15.20 14.61 14.48
C THR A 248 16.12 14.64 13.27
N THR A 249 17.40 14.87 13.51
CA THR A 249 18.43 14.76 12.47
C THR A 249 18.63 13.31 12.05
N ILE A 250 18.79 13.09 10.75
CA ILE A 250 18.96 11.76 10.16
C ILE A 250 20.43 11.53 9.80
N ASN A 251 21.02 10.47 10.37
CA ASN A 251 22.35 10.03 9.97
C ASN A 251 22.32 9.42 8.57
N ARG A 252 23.25 9.83 7.71
CA ARG A 252 23.31 9.41 6.29
C ARG A 252 24.73 9.37 5.77
N SER A 253 24.94 8.56 4.75
CA SER A 253 26.19 8.45 4.01
C SER A 253 26.28 9.54 2.94
N LYS A 254 27.46 9.71 2.33
CA LYS A 254 27.63 10.65 1.21
C LYS A 254 27.25 9.96 -0.09
N ILE A 255 26.54 10.68 -0.98
CA ILE A 255 26.04 10.14 -2.23
C ILE A 255 27.13 9.60 -3.16
N HIS A 256 28.34 10.19 -3.13
CA HIS A 256 29.47 9.75 -3.94
C HIS A 256 30.12 8.47 -3.45
N GLU A 257 29.89 8.05 -2.23
CA GLU A 257 30.44 6.83 -1.62
C GLU A 257 29.53 5.62 -1.87
N TYR A 258 28.30 5.86 -2.33
CA TYR A 258 27.32 4.83 -2.54
C TYR A 258 27.42 4.24 -3.97
N GLN A 259 27.52 2.92 -4.04
CA GLN A 259 27.45 2.15 -5.29
C GLN A 259 26.29 1.18 -5.24
N LEU A 260 25.50 1.15 -6.29
CA LEU A 260 24.41 0.16 -6.42
C LEU A 260 25.01 -1.23 -6.61
N ALA A 261 24.43 -2.20 -5.91
CA ALA A 261 24.81 -3.61 -6.05
C ALA A 261 24.36 -4.23 -7.40
N ILE A 262 23.48 -3.53 -8.13
CA ILE A 262 22.83 -4.06 -9.35
C ILE A 262 23.07 -3.11 -10.52
N ASP A 263 23.74 -3.62 -11.54
CA ASP A 263 24.05 -2.88 -12.78
C ASP A 263 23.20 -3.31 -13.98
N THR A 264 22.41 -4.37 -13.87
CA THR A 264 21.64 -4.97 -14.96
C THR A 264 20.13 -5.00 -14.69
N MET A 265 19.34 -4.60 -15.69
CA MET A 265 17.87 -4.68 -15.66
C MET A 265 17.40 -6.13 -15.84
N MET A 266 16.95 -6.77 -14.76
CA MET A 266 16.33 -8.09 -14.76
C MET A 266 14.83 -7.94 -14.46
N ILE A 267 13.97 -8.04 -15.49
CA ILE A 267 12.53 -7.67 -15.39
C ILE A 267 11.63 -8.87 -15.12
N GLY A 268 12.01 -10.07 -15.52
CA GLY A 268 11.21 -11.29 -15.33
C GLY A 268 10.03 -11.43 -16.32
N LEU A 269 9.15 -12.42 -16.07
CA LEU A 269 8.02 -12.78 -16.94
C LEU A 269 6.75 -12.00 -16.61
N PRO A 270 5.88 -11.66 -17.58
CA PRO A 270 4.60 -10.99 -17.37
C PRO A 270 3.66 -11.72 -16.41
N SER A 271 3.61 -13.05 -16.48
CA SER A 271 2.77 -13.88 -15.60
C SER A 271 3.19 -13.84 -14.13
N ASP A 272 4.48 -13.65 -13.87
CA ASP A 272 5.03 -13.60 -12.52
C ASP A 272 4.78 -12.25 -11.85
N LEU A 273 4.73 -11.17 -12.62
CA LEU A 273 4.36 -9.84 -12.14
C LEU A 273 3.02 -9.84 -11.41
N ILE A 274 2.01 -10.51 -12.01
CA ILE A 274 0.66 -10.60 -11.40
C ILE A 274 0.71 -11.35 -10.07
N LYS A 275 1.53 -12.39 -9.95
CA LYS A 275 1.63 -13.20 -8.73
C LYS A 275 2.46 -12.52 -7.65
N ARG A 276 3.48 -11.73 -8.04
CA ARG A 276 4.40 -11.07 -7.12
C ARG A 276 3.81 -9.82 -6.48
N ARG A 277 2.97 -9.07 -7.20
CA ARG A 277 2.43 -7.79 -6.72
C ARG A 277 1.30 -7.99 -5.70
N PRO A 278 1.52 -7.59 -4.43
CA PRO A 278 0.50 -7.74 -3.39
C PRO A 278 -0.75 -6.88 -3.63
N ASP A 279 -0.63 -5.74 -4.32
CA ASP A 279 -1.76 -4.87 -4.65
C ASP A 279 -2.69 -5.51 -5.70
N ILE A 280 -2.16 -6.27 -6.66
CA ILE A 280 -2.95 -7.08 -7.60
C ILE A 280 -3.62 -8.23 -6.85
N SER A 281 -2.88 -8.93 -5.98
CA SER A 281 -3.43 -9.99 -5.14
C SER A 281 -4.56 -9.47 -4.24
N SER A 282 -4.40 -8.31 -3.63
CA SER A 282 -5.44 -7.63 -2.85
C SER A 282 -6.70 -7.35 -3.69
N ALA A 283 -6.53 -6.85 -4.93
CA ALA A 283 -7.65 -6.60 -5.84
C ALA A 283 -8.35 -7.89 -6.26
N GLU A 284 -7.61 -8.98 -6.48
CA GLU A 284 -8.18 -10.32 -6.75
C GLU A 284 -9.03 -10.82 -5.58
N GLN A 285 -8.53 -10.66 -4.33
CA GLN A 285 -9.30 -11.03 -3.14
C GLN A 285 -10.56 -10.16 -2.98
N SER A 286 -10.50 -8.87 -3.35
CA SER A 286 -11.67 -7.99 -3.40
C SER A 286 -12.73 -8.51 -4.36
N LEU A 287 -12.32 -8.96 -5.55
CA LEU A 287 -13.22 -9.59 -6.53
C LEU A 287 -13.86 -10.88 -5.97
N LYS A 288 -13.05 -11.74 -5.31
CA LYS A 288 -13.55 -12.96 -4.65
C LYS A 288 -14.57 -12.64 -3.54
N ALA A 289 -14.35 -11.55 -2.77
CA ALA A 289 -15.30 -11.11 -1.75
C ALA A 289 -16.63 -10.66 -2.37
N LYS A 290 -16.62 -9.92 -3.48
CA LYS A 290 -17.85 -9.53 -4.19
C LYS A 290 -18.58 -10.72 -4.78
N MET A 291 -17.85 -11.69 -5.33
CA MET A 291 -18.45 -12.96 -5.78
C MET A 291 -19.13 -13.71 -4.63
N ALA A 292 -18.47 -13.79 -3.49
CA ALA A 292 -19.03 -14.43 -2.31
C ALA A 292 -20.29 -13.70 -1.80
N LYS A 293 -20.28 -12.36 -1.81
CA LYS A 293 -21.44 -11.53 -1.49
C LYS A 293 -22.63 -11.77 -2.43
N ALA A 294 -22.37 -11.93 -3.73
CA ALA A 294 -23.39 -12.31 -4.70
C ALA A 294 -23.95 -13.69 -4.40
N GLY A 295 -23.09 -14.65 -4.03
CA GLY A 295 -23.49 -15.98 -3.57
C GLY A 295 -24.34 -15.96 -2.30
N TYR A 296 -23.99 -15.11 -1.35
CA TYR A 296 -24.79 -14.90 -0.14
C TYR A 296 -26.19 -14.35 -0.47
N ALA A 297 -26.26 -13.28 -1.30
CA ALA A 297 -27.52 -12.69 -1.74
C ALA A 297 -28.38 -13.67 -2.54
N TRP A 298 -27.77 -14.57 -3.31
CA TRP A 298 -28.46 -15.67 -3.97
C TRP A 298 -29.04 -16.68 -2.97
N ALA A 299 -28.26 -17.11 -1.98
CA ALA A 299 -28.69 -18.05 -0.95
C ALA A 299 -29.85 -17.52 -0.09
N GLU A 300 -29.90 -16.20 0.15
CA GLU A 300 -31.00 -15.56 0.88
C GLU A 300 -32.36 -15.63 0.15
N GLN A 301 -32.40 -16.03 -1.11
CA GLN A 301 -33.67 -16.25 -1.83
C GLN A 301 -34.38 -17.54 -1.40
N PHE A 302 -33.67 -18.46 -0.76
CA PHE A 302 -34.16 -19.77 -0.35
C PHE A 302 -34.56 -19.79 1.12
N PRO A 303 -35.39 -20.80 1.52
CA PRO A 303 -35.75 -21.01 2.90
C PRO A 303 -34.55 -21.27 3.82
N ARG A 304 -34.65 -20.85 5.07
CA ARG A 304 -33.71 -21.22 6.16
C ARG A 304 -34.28 -22.36 6.95
N PHE A 305 -33.44 -23.28 7.35
CA PHE A 305 -33.80 -24.38 8.23
C PHE A 305 -33.00 -24.23 9.51
N VAL A 306 -33.70 -23.99 10.63
CA VAL A 306 -33.13 -23.82 11.95
C VAL A 306 -33.66 -24.94 12.86
N ILE A 307 -32.79 -25.61 13.59
CA ILE A 307 -33.12 -26.58 14.62
C ILE A 307 -32.95 -25.88 15.97
N ASN A 308 -34.05 -25.75 16.72
CA ASN A 308 -34.04 -25.22 18.06
C ASN A 308 -34.32 -26.38 19.04
N LEU A 309 -33.45 -26.55 20.02
CA LEU A 309 -33.62 -27.45 21.15
C LEU A 309 -33.67 -26.61 22.41
N GLU A 310 -34.68 -26.86 23.23
CA GLU A 310 -34.84 -26.21 24.52
C GLU A 310 -35.03 -27.28 25.60
N GLY A 311 -34.40 -27.08 26.74
CA GLY A 311 -34.56 -27.93 27.88
C GLY A 311 -34.38 -27.15 29.19
N GLY A 312 -35.22 -27.38 30.16
CA GLY A 312 -35.17 -26.64 31.41
C GLY A 312 -36.32 -26.95 32.34
N PHE A 313 -36.72 -25.93 33.05
CA PHE A 313 -37.82 -25.95 33.97
C PHE A 313 -38.78 -24.80 33.68
N GLU A 314 -40.11 -25.07 33.74
CA GLU A 314 -41.15 -24.09 33.54
C GLU A 314 -42.36 -24.46 34.40
N ASP A 315 -42.83 -23.53 35.24
CA ASP A 315 -43.98 -23.77 36.12
C ASP A 315 -44.74 -22.42 36.30
N TYR A 316 -45.99 -22.59 36.78
CA TYR A 316 -46.87 -21.47 37.11
C TYR A 316 -46.64 -20.91 38.52
N ASP A 317 -45.77 -21.54 39.30
CA ASP A 317 -45.38 -21.05 40.64
C ASP A 317 -43.93 -21.41 40.97
N PHE A 318 -43.35 -20.77 41.99
CA PHE A 318 -41.97 -21.03 42.43
C PHE A 318 -41.85 -22.30 43.25
N THR A 319 -42.94 -22.86 43.81
CA THR A 319 -42.88 -23.97 44.72
C THR A 319 -42.72 -25.31 44.01
N GLY A 320 -43.27 -25.43 42.79
CA GLY A 320 -43.17 -26.58 41.89
C GLY A 320 -42.02 -26.53 40.87
N PHE A 321 -41.37 -25.37 40.71
CA PHE A 321 -40.47 -25.05 39.61
C PHE A 321 -39.46 -26.17 39.24
N PHE A 322 -38.70 -26.69 40.18
CA PHE A 322 -37.72 -27.75 39.92
C PHE A 322 -38.32 -29.15 39.71
N ASN A 323 -39.62 -29.29 39.89
CA ASN A 323 -40.32 -30.56 39.68
C ASN A 323 -41.02 -30.63 38.31
N ALA A 324 -40.95 -29.58 37.54
CA ALA A 324 -41.58 -29.45 36.21
C ALA A 324 -40.52 -29.36 35.08
N PRO A 325 -39.72 -30.40 34.80
CA PRO A 325 -38.77 -30.41 33.71
C PRO A 325 -39.48 -30.46 32.36
N LEU A 326 -38.97 -29.68 31.41
CA LEU A 326 -39.47 -29.69 30.05
C LEU A 326 -38.35 -29.85 29.03
N THR A 327 -38.66 -30.40 27.86
CA THR A 327 -37.78 -30.45 26.70
C THR A 327 -38.60 -30.25 25.45
N TYR A 328 -38.17 -29.29 24.62
CA TYR A 328 -38.78 -29.06 23.31
C TYR A 328 -37.73 -29.27 22.20
N THR A 329 -38.18 -29.87 21.10
CA THR A 329 -37.39 -29.95 19.86
C THR A 329 -38.24 -29.33 18.76
N ILE A 330 -37.82 -28.20 18.23
CA ILE A 330 -38.54 -27.46 17.18
C ILE A 330 -37.67 -27.37 15.96
N GLY A 331 -38.14 -27.97 14.85
CA GLY A 331 -37.56 -27.73 13.53
C GLY A 331 -38.30 -26.56 12.86
N GLU A 332 -37.64 -25.43 12.65
CA GLU A 332 -38.23 -24.27 12.01
C GLU A 332 -37.79 -24.15 10.58
N LEU A 333 -38.73 -24.06 9.63
CA LEU A 333 -38.49 -23.76 8.23
C LEU A 333 -39.06 -22.37 7.89
N THR A 334 -38.22 -21.38 7.90
CA THR A 334 -38.64 -20.02 7.55
C THR A 334 -38.41 -19.74 6.08
N ALA A 335 -39.49 -19.63 5.31
CA ALA A 335 -39.47 -19.29 3.90
C ALA A 335 -40.14 -17.94 3.64
N PRO A 336 -39.49 -17.01 2.97
CA PRO A 336 -40.14 -15.78 2.54
C PRO A 336 -40.98 -16.05 1.31
N LEU A 337 -42.30 -15.99 1.44
CA LEU A 337 -43.24 -16.27 0.34
C LEU A 337 -43.39 -15.08 -0.62
N PHE A 338 -43.43 -13.86 -0.09
CA PHE A 338 -43.57 -12.65 -0.89
C PHE A 338 -42.63 -11.54 -0.39
N ALA A 339 -41.77 -11.04 -1.26
CA ALA A 339 -40.87 -9.91 -0.98
C ALA A 339 -40.88 -8.86 -2.12
N PHE A 340 -41.95 -8.86 -2.94
CA PHE A 340 -42.18 -7.88 -4.04
C PHE A 340 -40.92 -7.58 -4.88
N GLY A 341 -40.14 -8.61 -5.22
CA GLY A 341 -38.90 -8.48 -6.00
C GLY A 341 -37.65 -8.05 -5.22
N LYS A 342 -37.74 -7.68 -3.95
CA LYS A 342 -36.62 -7.17 -3.13
C LYS A 342 -35.39 -8.10 -3.14
N ARG A 343 -35.56 -9.41 -3.00
CA ARG A 343 -34.48 -10.37 -2.96
C ARG A 343 -33.81 -10.55 -4.30
N LYS A 344 -34.60 -10.60 -5.38
CA LYS A 344 -34.07 -10.65 -6.74
C LYS A 344 -33.28 -9.38 -7.03
N ALA A 345 -33.81 -8.20 -6.70
CA ALA A 345 -33.12 -6.92 -6.86
C ALA A 345 -31.81 -6.87 -6.04
N LYS A 346 -31.80 -7.40 -4.80
CA LYS A 346 -30.58 -7.53 -3.97
C LYS A 346 -29.52 -8.40 -4.66
N TYR A 347 -29.91 -9.54 -5.23
CA TYR A 347 -29.01 -10.42 -5.95
C TYR A 347 -28.50 -9.76 -7.24
N ASP A 348 -29.39 -9.17 -8.05
CA ASP A 348 -29.02 -8.49 -9.28
C ASP A 348 -28.08 -7.29 -9.00
N ALA A 349 -28.31 -6.56 -7.92
CA ALA A 349 -27.39 -5.48 -7.45
C ALA A 349 -26.01 -6.04 -7.04
N ALA A 350 -25.98 -7.20 -6.36
CA ALA A 350 -24.70 -7.84 -5.98
C ALA A 350 -23.91 -8.34 -7.21
N ILE A 351 -24.59 -8.83 -8.24
CA ILE A 351 -23.95 -9.17 -9.53
C ILE A 351 -23.35 -7.90 -10.18
N LYS A 352 -24.07 -6.79 -10.18
CA LYS A 352 -23.53 -5.53 -10.75
C LYS A 352 -22.35 -4.98 -9.92
N ALA A 353 -22.36 -5.17 -8.61
CA ALA A 353 -21.23 -4.84 -7.75
C ALA A 353 -20.00 -5.75 -8.04
N TYR A 354 -20.22 -7.02 -8.40
CA TYR A 354 -19.16 -7.89 -8.89
C TYR A 354 -18.61 -7.43 -10.26
N ASP A 355 -19.49 -7.08 -11.23
CA ASP A 355 -19.07 -6.57 -12.53
C ASP A 355 -18.20 -5.31 -12.38
N ALA A 356 -18.58 -4.38 -11.48
CA ALA A 356 -17.81 -3.17 -11.20
C ALA A 356 -16.42 -3.51 -10.61
N GLU A 357 -16.35 -4.45 -9.66
CA GLU A 357 -15.09 -4.89 -9.07
C GLU A 357 -14.19 -5.61 -10.08
N ARG A 358 -14.78 -6.39 -11.01
CA ARG A 358 -14.06 -7.04 -12.12
C ARG A 358 -13.34 -6.00 -12.98
N TYR A 359 -14.02 -4.93 -13.37
CA TYR A 359 -13.39 -3.84 -14.13
C TYR A 359 -12.30 -3.12 -13.32
N GLN A 360 -12.45 -2.98 -12.00
CA GLN A 360 -11.39 -2.42 -11.15
C GLN A 360 -10.16 -3.34 -11.10
N TYR A 361 -10.37 -4.65 -11.00
CA TYR A 361 -9.27 -5.62 -11.05
C TYR A 361 -8.56 -5.60 -12.42
N GLU A 362 -9.31 -5.64 -13.54
CA GLU A 362 -8.76 -5.53 -14.90
C GLU A 362 -7.94 -4.23 -15.05
N LYS A 363 -8.49 -3.10 -14.59
CA LYS A 363 -7.78 -1.81 -14.58
C LYS A 363 -6.50 -1.86 -13.75
N LYS A 364 -6.53 -2.51 -12.57
CA LYS A 364 -5.36 -2.61 -11.69
C LYS A 364 -4.23 -3.41 -12.35
N VAL A 365 -4.57 -4.47 -13.08
CA VAL A 365 -3.58 -5.22 -13.86
C VAL A 365 -2.98 -4.35 -14.96
N LEU A 366 -3.80 -3.66 -15.75
CA LEU A 366 -3.31 -2.75 -16.80
C LEU A 366 -2.41 -1.65 -16.23
N GLN A 367 -2.77 -1.07 -15.07
CA GLN A 367 -1.95 -0.09 -14.37
C GLN A 367 -0.58 -0.66 -13.99
N ALA A 368 -0.54 -1.89 -13.46
CA ALA A 368 0.71 -2.53 -13.07
C ALA A 368 1.67 -2.71 -14.25
N PHE A 369 1.17 -3.13 -15.41
CA PHE A 369 1.99 -3.24 -16.64
C PHE A 369 2.48 -1.86 -17.11
N SER A 370 1.63 -0.84 -17.05
CA SER A 370 2.02 0.54 -17.38
C SER A 370 3.09 1.08 -16.42
N GLU A 371 2.95 0.83 -15.11
CA GLU A 371 3.92 1.23 -14.09
C GLU A 371 5.29 0.59 -14.35
N VAL A 372 5.35 -0.72 -14.64
CA VAL A 372 6.62 -1.39 -14.95
C VAL A 372 7.25 -0.82 -16.22
N ASN A 373 6.47 -0.66 -17.28
CA ASN A 373 6.99 -0.12 -18.54
C ASN A 373 7.53 1.30 -18.35
N ASN A 374 6.81 2.16 -17.62
CA ASN A 374 7.26 3.51 -17.30
C ASN A 374 8.53 3.50 -16.44
N ALA A 375 8.61 2.63 -15.44
CA ALA A 375 9.78 2.51 -14.57
C ALA A 375 11.04 2.06 -15.34
N VAL A 376 10.89 1.12 -16.29
CA VAL A 376 11.98 0.70 -17.18
C VAL A 376 12.49 1.85 -18.04
N ILE A 377 11.56 2.60 -18.67
CA ILE A 377 11.90 3.77 -19.50
C ILE A 377 12.61 4.83 -18.62
N SER A 378 12.07 5.11 -17.43
CA SER A 378 12.64 6.09 -16.49
C SER A 378 14.05 5.69 -16.06
N TYR A 379 14.27 4.42 -15.68
CA TYR A 379 15.59 3.95 -15.28
C TYR A 379 16.62 4.00 -16.43
N SER A 380 16.25 3.54 -17.62
CA SER A 380 17.12 3.62 -18.80
C SER A 380 17.50 5.07 -19.14
N SER A 381 16.51 5.96 -19.11
CA SER A 381 16.72 7.40 -19.36
C SER A 381 17.60 8.03 -18.29
N ALA A 382 17.33 7.80 -17.01
CA ALA A 382 18.09 8.37 -15.89
C ALA A 382 19.54 7.89 -15.89
N ASN A 383 19.78 6.61 -16.19
CA ASN A 383 21.11 6.07 -16.30
C ASN A 383 21.92 6.75 -17.41
N LYS A 384 21.31 6.94 -18.61
CA LYS A 384 21.93 7.64 -19.71
C LYS A 384 22.15 9.13 -19.42
N GLN A 385 21.22 9.76 -18.70
CA GLN A 385 21.33 11.17 -18.30
C GLN A 385 22.48 11.36 -17.32
N ALA A 386 22.65 10.48 -16.32
CA ALA A 386 23.77 10.55 -15.39
C ALA A 386 25.14 10.43 -16.10
N GLU A 387 25.29 9.53 -17.07
CA GLU A 387 26.50 9.43 -17.91
C GLU A 387 26.79 10.73 -18.69
N LEU A 388 25.76 11.32 -19.29
CA LEU A 388 25.90 12.56 -20.06
C LEU A 388 26.22 13.76 -19.17
N MET A 389 25.63 13.84 -17.96
CA MET A 389 25.91 14.90 -16.99
C MET A 389 27.34 14.81 -16.43
N GLU A 390 27.88 13.60 -16.25
CA GLU A 390 29.28 13.44 -15.88
C GLU A 390 30.22 13.99 -16.97
N ASN A 391 29.93 13.70 -18.25
CA ASN A 391 30.68 14.27 -19.38
C ASN A 391 30.58 15.80 -19.43
N LEU A 392 29.37 16.35 -19.15
CA LEU A 392 29.14 17.81 -19.10
C LEU A 392 29.97 18.43 -17.98
N LYS A 393 29.94 17.88 -16.76
CA LYS A 393 30.74 18.38 -15.63
C LYS A 393 32.24 18.38 -15.96
N ASN A 394 32.74 17.30 -16.57
CA ASN A 394 34.15 17.22 -16.94
C ASN A 394 34.54 18.26 -18.00
N ALA A 395 33.69 18.53 -18.99
CA ALA A 395 33.89 19.58 -19.99
C ALA A 395 33.83 20.99 -19.38
N ALA A 396 32.85 21.24 -18.48
CA ALA A 396 32.70 22.52 -17.78
C ALA A 396 33.90 22.79 -16.85
N LYS A 397 34.39 21.76 -16.17
CA LYS A 397 35.62 21.87 -15.35
C LYS A 397 36.82 22.29 -16.19
N LYS A 398 37.02 21.64 -17.32
CA LYS A 398 38.11 21.98 -18.24
C LYS A 398 37.96 23.39 -18.80
N TYR A 399 36.73 23.84 -19.11
CA TYR A 399 36.44 25.20 -19.54
C TYR A 399 36.82 26.19 -18.45
N LEU A 400 36.44 25.96 -17.20
CA LEU A 400 36.80 26.80 -16.07
C LEU A 400 38.31 26.88 -15.87
N ASP A 401 39.03 25.77 -15.89
CA ASP A 401 40.48 25.74 -15.68
C ASP A 401 41.20 26.51 -16.78
N LEU A 402 40.78 26.38 -18.03
CA LEU A 402 41.33 27.16 -19.15
C LEU A 402 41.00 28.66 -19.07
N ALA A 403 39.78 29.02 -18.74
CA ALA A 403 39.36 30.42 -18.57
C ALA A 403 40.15 31.12 -17.48
N GLN A 404 40.39 30.46 -16.34
CA GLN A 404 41.25 31.03 -15.26
C GLN A 404 42.68 31.28 -15.72
N VAL A 405 43.30 30.34 -16.43
CA VAL A 405 44.67 30.50 -16.99
C VAL A 405 44.74 31.64 -18.01
N GLN A 406 43.79 31.70 -18.93
CA GLN A 406 43.74 32.74 -19.97
C GLN A 406 43.48 34.14 -19.38
N HIS A 407 42.66 34.25 -18.36
CA HIS A 407 42.42 35.51 -17.67
C HIS A 407 43.68 36.01 -16.95
N ILE A 408 44.38 35.12 -16.24
CA ILE A 408 45.66 35.48 -15.57
C ILE A 408 46.69 35.99 -16.61
N ASN A 409 46.69 35.42 -17.82
CA ASN A 409 47.54 35.87 -18.92
C ASN A 409 47.02 37.10 -19.68
N GLY A 410 45.88 37.66 -19.31
CA GLY A 410 45.28 38.86 -19.92
C GLY A 410 44.65 38.60 -21.29
N GLN A 411 44.34 37.35 -21.65
CA GLN A 411 43.79 36.92 -22.95
C GLN A 411 42.26 37.04 -23.01
N ILE A 412 41.57 36.94 -21.85
CA ILE A 412 40.11 37.08 -21.76
C ILE A 412 39.72 37.97 -20.61
N ASN A 413 38.47 38.45 -20.62
CA ASN A 413 37.91 39.28 -19.56
C ASN A 413 37.49 38.46 -18.33
N TYR A 414 37.34 39.16 -17.19
CA TYR A 414 36.87 38.51 -15.94
C TYR A 414 35.46 37.94 -16.08
N ILE A 415 34.59 38.54 -16.88
CA ILE A 415 33.24 38.06 -17.15
C ILE A 415 33.24 36.63 -17.74
N ASP A 416 34.23 36.30 -18.58
CA ASP A 416 34.35 34.96 -19.18
C ASP A 416 34.70 33.90 -18.12
N VAL A 417 35.49 34.28 -17.08
CA VAL A 417 35.77 33.41 -15.94
C VAL A 417 34.52 33.18 -15.12
N LEU A 418 33.71 34.24 -14.87
CA LEU A 418 32.45 34.11 -14.13
C LEU A 418 31.45 33.21 -14.85
N ASP A 419 31.38 33.30 -16.19
CA ASP A 419 30.55 32.43 -16.99
C ASP A 419 30.98 30.94 -16.89
N ALA A 420 32.30 30.69 -16.98
CA ALA A 420 32.86 29.34 -16.79
C ALA A 420 32.59 28.80 -15.38
N GLN A 421 32.70 29.65 -14.34
CA GLN A 421 32.38 29.27 -12.95
C GLN A 421 30.90 28.90 -12.78
N ARG A 422 29.97 29.68 -13.37
CA ARG A 422 28.54 29.38 -13.34
C ARG A 422 28.22 28.04 -14.05
N SER A 423 28.85 27.86 -15.23
CA SER A 423 28.67 26.65 -16.03
C SER A 423 29.16 25.42 -15.28
N TYR A 424 30.26 25.49 -14.56
CA TYR A 424 30.78 24.40 -13.78
C TYR A 424 29.91 24.12 -12.53
N LEU A 425 29.51 25.15 -11.77
CA LEU A 425 28.61 25.00 -10.64
C LEU A 425 27.29 24.33 -11.03
N ASN A 426 26.65 24.79 -12.12
CA ASN A 426 25.42 24.22 -12.61
C ASN A 426 25.61 22.73 -12.99
N ALA A 427 26.71 22.41 -13.70
CA ALA A 427 27.00 21.04 -14.11
C ALA A 427 27.27 20.09 -12.90
N GLU A 428 27.85 20.59 -11.78
CA GLU A 428 28.01 19.81 -10.57
C GLU A 428 26.67 19.52 -9.89
N ILE A 429 25.77 20.52 -9.79
CA ILE A 429 24.43 20.37 -9.24
C ILE A 429 23.59 19.42 -10.11
N ASP A 430 23.58 19.66 -11.43
CA ASP A 430 22.81 18.82 -12.38
C ASP A 430 23.27 17.37 -12.36
N LEU A 431 24.57 17.11 -12.18
CA LEU A 431 25.09 15.74 -12.01
C LEU A 431 24.60 15.12 -10.69
N SER A 432 24.60 15.87 -9.59
CA SER A 432 24.08 15.41 -8.30
C SER A 432 22.62 14.99 -8.42
N ASP A 433 21.81 15.82 -9.09
CA ASP A 433 20.41 15.53 -9.36
C ASP A 433 20.22 14.30 -10.26
N ALA A 434 21.01 14.18 -11.33
CA ALA A 434 20.95 13.03 -12.22
C ALA A 434 21.33 11.69 -11.52
N ILE A 435 22.28 11.72 -10.60
CA ILE A 435 22.64 10.56 -9.77
C ILE A 435 21.48 10.20 -8.84
N ARG A 436 20.88 11.16 -8.15
CA ARG A 436 19.67 10.97 -7.33
C ARG A 436 18.55 10.34 -8.15
N ASP A 437 18.25 10.90 -9.31
CA ASP A 437 17.15 10.45 -10.18
C ASP A 437 17.39 9.02 -10.70
N LYS A 438 18.64 8.63 -10.94
CA LYS A 438 19.02 7.25 -11.26
C LYS A 438 18.66 6.30 -10.10
N TYR A 439 18.95 6.66 -8.84
CA TYR A 439 18.61 5.84 -7.68
C TYR A 439 17.10 5.76 -7.45
N ILE A 440 16.38 6.88 -7.58
CA ILE A 440 14.93 6.91 -7.47
C ILE A 440 14.27 6.05 -8.55
N ALA A 441 14.73 6.14 -9.79
CA ALA A 441 14.22 5.32 -10.89
C ALA A 441 14.44 3.81 -10.65
N LEU A 442 15.55 3.41 -10.03
CA LEU A 442 15.76 2.01 -9.64
C LEU A 442 14.80 1.57 -8.53
N ILE A 443 14.57 2.42 -7.52
CA ILE A 443 13.62 2.15 -6.43
C ILE A 443 12.22 1.95 -7.01
N GLU A 444 11.78 2.83 -7.92
CA GLU A 444 10.48 2.73 -8.60
C GLU A 444 10.39 1.46 -9.44
N LEU A 445 11.45 1.08 -10.15
CA LEU A 445 11.50 -0.16 -10.90
C LEU A 445 11.36 -1.37 -9.98
N TYR A 446 12.12 -1.44 -8.89
CA TYR A 446 12.04 -2.49 -7.90
C TYR A 446 10.63 -2.63 -7.30
N LYS A 447 10.03 -1.51 -6.89
CA LYS A 447 8.66 -1.44 -6.38
C LYS A 447 7.64 -1.90 -7.43
N SER A 448 7.75 -1.42 -8.68
CA SER A 448 6.79 -1.74 -9.75
C SER A 448 6.79 -3.21 -10.11
N LEU A 449 7.92 -3.88 -9.99
CA LEU A 449 8.09 -5.33 -10.19
C LEU A 449 7.60 -6.17 -9.00
N GLY A 450 7.22 -5.54 -7.88
CA GLY A 450 6.67 -6.22 -6.70
C GLY A 450 7.73 -6.64 -5.67
N GLY A 451 8.91 -6.02 -5.67
CA GLY A 451 9.94 -6.25 -4.66
C GLY A 451 9.64 -5.57 -3.32
N GLY A 452 10.31 -6.02 -2.24
CA GLY A 452 10.31 -5.35 -0.93
C GLY A 452 9.39 -5.96 0.15
N TRP A 453 8.52 -6.91 -0.15
CA TRP A 453 7.62 -7.55 0.83
C TRP A 453 7.99 -8.99 1.20
N GLN A 454 8.97 -9.57 0.54
CA GLN A 454 9.37 -10.96 0.73
C GLN A 454 9.85 -11.17 2.17
N LYS A 455 9.41 -12.27 2.79
CA LYS A 455 9.93 -12.70 4.09
C LYS A 455 11.31 -13.33 3.91
N GLU A 456 12.20 -13.02 4.86
CA GLU A 456 13.43 -13.80 5.06
C GLU A 456 13.16 -15.30 5.25
#